data_3ac39df74a62643c25a6e98dc181bd6b
#
_entry.id   3ac39df74a62643c25a6e98dc181bd6b
#
_cell.length_a   1.000
_cell.length_b   1.000
_cell.length_c   1.000
_cell.angle_alpha   90.00
_cell.angle_beta   90.00
_cell.angle_gamma   90.00
#
_symmetry.space_group_name_H-M   'P 1'
#
loop_
_entity.id
_entity.type
_entity.pdbx_description
1 polymer ?
#
loop_
_entity_poly.entity_id
_entity_poly.type
_entity_poly.pdbx_seq_one_letter_code
_entity_poly.pdbx_strand_id
1 'polypeptide(L)'
;MFRALSLASVLSITAAFGAAHAETKSLIVAGGCFWCVEKDFEHVDGVIEATSGYAGGELSDPTYRNHGRHREVVKIDYDSNVTDYKTLVDIFLRTVDVTDPGGQFCDRGRSYETAIHAFTPEEMALAEQAVAEGEAYLGQTIVTPIEGEVTFWIAEEYHQNYYKSEELRLTRFGALTRAQAYLQYRKACGRDARVKQLWGDEAYTGVSHAQKGS
;
A
#
# COMPACT_ATOMS: atom_id res chain seq x y z
N MET A 1 25.54 -11.82 -77.17
CA MET A 1 24.79 -12.51 -76.12
C MET A 1 25.29 -11.94 -74.73
N PHE A 2 24.59 -10.94 -74.19
CA PHE A 2 24.92 -10.38 -72.87
C PHE A 2 23.87 -10.83 -71.87
N ARG A 3 24.26 -11.57 -70.83
CA ARG A 3 23.40 -11.95 -69.77
C ARG A 3 23.48 -10.87 -68.68
N ALA A 4 22.37 -10.23 -68.40
CA ALA A 4 22.20 -9.31 -67.31
C ALA A 4 22.00 -10.14 -66.03
N LEU A 5 22.88 -9.95 -65.03
CA LEU A 5 22.66 -10.45 -63.63
C LEU A 5 21.86 -9.39 -62.87
N SER A 6 20.66 -9.76 -62.46
CA SER A 6 19.87 -8.95 -61.53
C SER A 6 20.31 -9.29 -60.11
N LEU A 7 20.87 -8.33 -59.39
CA LEU A 7 21.06 -8.40 -57.92
C LEU A 7 19.75 -8.06 -57.25
N ALA A 8 19.19 -9.04 -56.56
CA ALA A 8 18.07 -8.79 -55.63
C ALA A 8 18.63 -8.39 -54.25
N SER A 9 18.42 -7.13 -53.86
CA SER A 9 18.75 -6.64 -52.51
C SER A 9 17.69 -7.10 -51.55
N VAL A 10 18.04 -7.96 -50.60
CA VAL A 10 17.20 -8.36 -49.46
C VAL A 10 17.32 -7.28 -48.40
N LEU A 11 16.25 -6.52 -48.21
CA LEU A 11 16.14 -5.52 -47.17
C LEU A 11 15.76 -6.23 -45.85
N SER A 12 16.72 -6.47 -44.96
CA SER A 12 16.48 -7.03 -43.62
C SER A 12 15.91 -5.95 -42.74
N ILE A 13 14.61 -6.04 -42.40
CA ILE A 13 13.95 -5.21 -41.40
C ILE A 13 14.27 -5.82 -40.01
N THR A 14 15.22 -5.25 -39.32
CA THR A 14 15.45 -5.54 -37.89
C THR A 14 14.37 -4.83 -37.08
N ALA A 15 13.37 -5.58 -36.62
CA ALA A 15 12.43 -5.09 -35.63
C ALA A 15 13.19 -4.92 -34.29
N ALA A 16 13.46 -3.69 -33.87
CA ALA A 16 13.95 -3.38 -32.55
C ALA A 16 12.78 -3.61 -31.56
N PHE A 17 12.79 -4.73 -30.88
CA PHE A 17 11.97 -4.92 -29.68
C PHE A 17 12.56 -3.99 -28.62
N GLY A 18 11.98 -2.79 -28.45
CA GLY A 18 12.23 -1.96 -27.29
C GLY A 18 11.76 -2.74 -26.08
N ALA A 19 12.66 -3.10 -25.15
CA ALA A 19 12.28 -3.57 -23.86
C ALA A 19 11.43 -2.45 -23.22
N ALA A 20 10.15 -2.73 -22.95
CA ALA A 20 9.34 -1.84 -22.16
C ALA A 20 10.01 -1.76 -20.78
N HIS A 21 10.61 -0.62 -20.47
CA HIS A 21 11.09 -0.36 -19.12
C HIS A 21 9.87 -0.35 -18.21
N ALA A 22 9.92 -1.18 -17.15
CA ALA A 22 8.96 -1.11 -16.06
C ALA A 22 8.93 0.32 -15.55
N GLU A 23 7.76 0.98 -15.62
CA GLU A 23 7.58 2.30 -15.05
C GLU A 23 7.17 2.14 -13.59
N THR A 24 8.07 2.50 -12.67
CA THR A 24 7.75 2.54 -11.25
C THR A 24 6.82 3.70 -10.97
N LYS A 25 5.64 3.40 -10.43
CA LYS A 25 4.67 4.38 -9.93
C LYS A 25 4.52 4.24 -8.42
N SER A 26 3.87 5.21 -7.80
CA SER A 26 3.68 5.23 -6.35
C SER A 26 2.22 5.49 -5.98
N LEU A 27 1.77 4.86 -4.89
CA LEU A 27 0.53 5.15 -4.19
C LEU A 27 0.87 5.48 -2.74
N ILE A 28 0.21 6.49 -2.13
CA ILE A 28 0.32 6.77 -0.69
C ILE A 28 -1.04 6.56 -0.04
N VAL A 29 -1.07 5.74 1.02
CA VAL A 29 -2.28 5.47 1.80
C VAL A 29 -2.02 5.57 3.30
N ALA A 30 -3.03 6.01 4.04
CA ALA A 30 -3.09 5.95 5.49
C ALA A 30 -4.09 4.86 5.90
N GLY A 31 -3.68 3.89 6.69
CA GLY A 31 -4.51 2.74 7.09
C GLY A 31 -4.38 2.38 8.57
N GLY A 32 -4.21 3.36 9.44
CA GLY A 32 -3.87 3.17 10.84
C GLY A 32 -2.39 2.86 11.02
N CYS A 33 -2.05 1.95 11.91
CA CYS A 33 -0.66 1.56 12.14
C CYS A 33 0.06 1.20 10.84
N PHE A 34 1.07 1.99 10.46
CA PHE A 34 1.81 1.83 9.20
C PHE A 34 2.55 0.48 9.09
N TRP A 35 2.97 -0.14 10.21
CA TRP A 35 3.56 -1.50 10.16
C TRP A 35 2.60 -2.54 9.60
N CYS A 36 1.28 -2.35 9.82
CA CYS A 36 0.27 -3.27 9.32
C CYS A 36 0.07 -3.09 7.82
N VAL A 37 0.01 -1.85 7.35
CA VAL A 37 -0.14 -1.53 5.93
C VAL A 37 1.11 -1.93 5.15
N GLU A 38 2.31 -1.60 5.66
CA GLU A 38 3.60 -2.00 5.08
C GLU A 38 3.65 -3.53 4.88
N LYS A 39 3.40 -4.29 5.97
CA LYS A 39 3.38 -5.75 5.91
C LYS A 39 2.38 -6.28 4.87
N ASP A 40 1.17 -5.72 4.83
CA ASP A 40 0.14 -6.23 3.94
C ASP A 40 0.53 -5.94 2.47
N PHE A 41 1.10 -4.76 2.16
CA PHE A 41 1.48 -4.38 0.80
C PHE A 41 2.79 -5.00 0.31
N GLU A 42 3.75 -5.29 1.17
CA GLU A 42 4.95 -6.05 0.76
C GLU A 42 4.62 -7.48 0.27
N HIS A 43 3.37 -7.92 0.45
CA HIS A 43 2.88 -9.22 0.00
C HIS A 43 1.85 -9.11 -1.15
N VAL A 44 1.86 -8.00 -1.87
CA VAL A 44 1.02 -7.78 -3.06
C VAL A 44 1.88 -7.92 -4.31
N ASP A 45 1.41 -8.70 -5.28
CA ASP A 45 2.11 -8.90 -6.55
C ASP A 45 2.26 -7.55 -7.30
N GLY A 46 3.45 -7.27 -7.76
CA GLY A 46 3.79 -6.02 -8.46
C GLY A 46 4.24 -4.89 -7.54
N VAL A 47 4.12 -5.00 -6.22
CA VAL A 47 4.71 -4.06 -5.27
C VAL A 47 6.22 -4.29 -5.21
N ILE A 48 6.98 -3.22 -5.41
CA ILE A 48 8.45 -3.21 -5.37
C ILE A 48 8.92 -2.92 -3.95
N GLU A 49 8.31 -1.91 -3.31
CA GLU A 49 8.65 -1.47 -1.96
C GLU A 49 7.44 -0.83 -1.29
N ALA A 50 7.29 -1.06 0.01
CA ALA A 50 6.33 -0.38 0.86
C ALA A 50 7.08 0.31 1.99
N THR A 51 7.07 1.64 2.01
CA THR A 51 7.86 2.46 2.94
C THR A 51 6.96 3.17 3.93
N SER A 52 7.14 2.91 5.23
CA SER A 52 6.42 3.59 6.30
C SER A 52 6.85 5.05 6.45
N GLY A 53 5.90 5.96 6.69
CA GLY A 53 6.18 7.38 6.79
C GLY A 53 5.03 8.19 7.39
N TYR A 54 5.13 9.50 7.21
CA TYR A 54 4.17 10.49 7.70
C TYR A 54 3.73 11.42 6.56
N ALA A 55 2.45 11.77 6.50
CA ALA A 55 1.93 12.74 5.53
C ALA A 55 0.64 13.44 6.02
N GLY A 56 0.26 14.51 5.32
CA GLY A 56 -1.01 15.20 5.53
C GLY A 56 -1.07 16.12 6.74
N GLY A 57 0.05 16.43 7.36
CA GLY A 57 0.22 17.46 8.41
C GLY A 57 1.11 18.61 7.95
N GLU A 58 1.32 19.59 8.83
CA GLU A 58 2.05 20.81 8.53
C GLU A 58 3.48 20.85 9.08
N LEU A 59 3.81 19.91 9.98
CA LEU A 59 5.12 19.87 10.64
C LEU A 59 6.18 19.39 9.65
N SER A 60 7.29 20.15 9.54
CA SER A 60 8.48 19.70 8.82
C SER A 60 9.26 18.70 9.68
N ASP A 61 9.86 17.71 9.01
CA ASP A 61 10.66 16.66 9.65
C ASP A 61 9.93 15.97 10.83
N PRO A 62 8.71 15.40 10.58
CA PRO A 62 7.98 14.70 11.62
C PRO A 62 8.74 13.45 12.10
N THR A 63 8.56 13.11 13.37
CA THR A 63 9.11 11.91 13.99
C THR A 63 8.00 11.16 14.72
N TYR A 64 8.20 9.90 15.06
CA TYR A 64 7.22 9.10 15.80
C TYR A 64 6.77 9.77 17.12
N ARG A 65 7.68 10.47 17.79
CA ARG A 65 7.36 11.18 19.04
C ARG A 65 6.69 12.53 18.83
N ASN A 66 6.88 13.13 17.66
CA ASN A 66 6.31 14.42 17.30
C ASN A 66 6.06 14.48 15.80
N HIS A 67 4.91 13.99 15.37
CA HIS A 67 4.46 14.09 13.98
C HIS A 67 3.27 15.05 13.81
N GLY A 68 2.96 15.84 14.84
CA GLY A 68 1.93 16.89 14.77
C GLY A 68 0.58 16.32 14.34
N ARG A 69 0.05 16.83 13.22
CA ARG A 69 -1.22 16.37 12.64
C ARG A 69 -1.03 15.43 11.43
N HIS A 70 0.19 14.95 11.18
CA HIS A 70 0.41 13.93 10.17
C HIS A 70 -0.32 12.63 10.52
N ARG A 71 -0.74 11.90 9.48
CA ARG A 71 -1.10 10.49 9.60
C ARG A 71 0.14 9.62 9.45
N GLU A 72 0.11 8.44 10.06
CA GLU A 72 0.96 7.34 9.64
C GLU A 72 0.49 6.87 8.26
N VAL A 73 1.40 6.86 7.30
CA VAL A 73 1.14 6.48 5.92
C VAL A 73 2.14 5.45 5.43
N VAL A 74 1.79 4.76 4.36
CA VAL A 74 2.75 3.93 3.61
C VAL A 74 2.78 4.42 2.17
N LYS A 75 3.99 4.67 1.67
CA LYS A 75 4.26 4.88 0.24
C LYS A 75 4.54 3.52 -0.38
N ILE A 76 3.80 3.18 -1.41
CA ILE A 76 3.82 1.90 -2.10
C ILE A 76 4.35 2.14 -3.50
N ASP A 77 5.59 1.75 -3.76
CA ASP A 77 6.19 1.80 -5.09
C ASP A 77 5.91 0.48 -5.82
N TYR A 78 5.38 0.54 -7.03
CA TYR A 78 4.92 -0.63 -7.78
C TYR A 78 5.32 -0.61 -9.26
N ASP A 79 5.43 -1.80 -9.85
CA ASP A 79 5.62 -1.99 -11.29
C ASP A 79 4.28 -1.89 -12.01
N SER A 80 4.11 -0.83 -12.81
CA SER A 80 2.87 -0.57 -13.54
C SER A 80 2.59 -1.56 -14.69
N ASN A 81 3.53 -2.46 -15.01
CA ASN A 81 3.28 -3.57 -15.93
C ASN A 81 2.66 -4.80 -15.24
N VAL A 82 2.71 -4.87 -13.91
CA VAL A 82 2.24 -6.02 -13.11
C VAL A 82 0.94 -5.69 -12.38
N THR A 83 0.84 -4.49 -11.81
CA THR A 83 -0.35 -4.01 -11.09
C THR A 83 -0.64 -2.55 -11.43
N ASP A 84 -1.78 -2.03 -11.02
CA ASP A 84 -2.18 -0.65 -11.28
C ASP A 84 -2.72 0.03 -10.02
N TYR A 85 -2.86 1.38 -10.11
CA TYR A 85 -3.31 2.22 -9.01
C TYR A 85 -4.66 1.78 -8.45
N LYS A 86 -5.67 1.51 -9.31
CA LYS A 86 -7.00 1.11 -8.86
C LYS A 86 -6.97 -0.21 -8.13
N THR A 87 -6.26 -1.21 -8.68
CA THR A 87 -6.09 -2.53 -8.05
C THR A 87 -5.48 -2.40 -6.65
N LEU A 88 -4.46 -1.56 -6.47
CA LEU A 88 -3.85 -1.32 -5.17
C LEU A 88 -4.79 -0.59 -4.20
N VAL A 89 -5.60 0.35 -4.68
CA VAL A 89 -6.64 0.99 -3.85
C VAL A 89 -7.73 -0.02 -3.45
N ASP A 90 -8.17 -0.89 -4.36
CA ASP A 90 -9.12 -1.96 -4.05
C ASP A 90 -8.59 -2.91 -2.96
N ILE A 91 -7.32 -3.29 -3.05
CA ILE A 91 -6.64 -4.10 -2.02
C ILE A 91 -6.59 -3.33 -0.70
N PHE A 92 -6.19 -2.04 -0.72
CA PHE A 92 -6.12 -1.20 0.46
C PHE A 92 -7.44 -1.16 1.22
N LEU A 93 -8.55 -0.87 0.54
CA LEU A 93 -9.87 -0.82 1.16
C LEU A 93 -10.25 -2.13 1.86
N ARG A 94 -9.80 -3.28 1.33
CA ARG A 94 -10.03 -4.62 1.89
C ARG A 94 -9.06 -5.02 3.00
N THR A 95 -8.17 -4.13 3.44
CA THR A 95 -7.22 -4.35 4.55
C THR A 95 -7.48 -3.46 5.76
N VAL A 96 -8.45 -2.54 5.69
CA VAL A 96 -8.77 -1.55 6.73
C VAL A 96 -10.25 -1.57 7.12
N ASP A 97 -10.59 -0.96 8.25
CA ASP A 97 -11.97 -0.64 8.59
C ASP A 97 -12.37 0.68 7.92
N VAL A 98 -12.95 0.56 6.73
CA VAL A 98 -13.38 1.70 5.91
C VAL A 98 -14.58 2.47 6.51
N THR A 99 -15.16 1.99 7.61
CA THR A 99 -16.33 2.58 8.25
C THR A 99 -16.00 3.33 9.54
N ASP A 100 -14.74 3.33 9.97
CA ASP A 100 -14.28 4.00 11.19
C ASP A 100 -13.61 5.36 10.89
N PRO A 101 -14.25 6.49 11.21
CA PRO A 101 -13.70 7.82 10.92
C PRO A 101 -12.70 8.33 11.95
N GLY A 102 -12.51 7.65 13.08
CA GLY A 102 -11.74 8.16 14.21
C GLY A 102 -10.44 7.42 14.50
N GLY A 103 -9.97 6.62 13.58
CA GLY A 103 -8.77 5.80 13.71
C GLY A 103 -8.95 4.41 13.13
N GLN A 104 -8.13 3.45 13.55
CA GLN A 104 -8.23 2.08 13.06
C GLN A 104 -8.06 1.09 14.21
N PHE A 105 -9.05 0.25 14.40
CA PHE A 105 -9.08 -0.81 15.41
C PHE A 105 -8.84 -0.25 16.83
N CYS A 106 -7.71 -0.60 17.48
CA CYS A 106 -7.34 -0.10 18.79
C CYS A 106 -6.57 1.24 18.75
N ASP A 107 -6.13 1.68 17.59
CA ASP A 107 -5.36 2.93 17.40
C ASP A 107 -6.31 4.07 17.08
N ARG A 108 -6.31 5.12 17.90
CA ARG A 108 -7.30 6.20 17.83
C ARG A 108 -6.66 7.56 17.59
N GLY A 109 -7.41 8.41 16.90
CA GLY A 109 -7.01 9.79 16.62
C GLY A 109 -6.45 9.99 15.22
N ARG A 110 -6.15 11.26 14.90
CA ARG A 110 -5.78 11.74 13.56
C ARG A 110 -4.67 10.92 12.89
N SER A 111 -3.67 10.51 13.65
CA SER A 111 -2.53 9.75 13.12
C SER A 111 -2.93 8.41 12.51
N TYR A 112 -4.06 7.87 12.93
CA TYR A 112 -4.54 6.54 12.54
C TYR A 112 -5.82 6.56 11.69
N GLU A 113 -6.30 7.75 11.30
CA GLU A 113 -7.41 7.86 10.35
C GLU A 113 -6.98 7.40 8.97
N THR A 114 -7.91 6.78 8.23
CA THR A 114 -7.66 6.33 6.85
C THR A 114 -7.60 7.51 5.88
N ALA A 115 -6.84 7.35 4.80
CA ALA A 115 -6.88 8.22 3.61
C ALA A 115 -6.25 7.51 2.41
N ILE A 116 -6.66 7.94 1.21
CA ILE A 116 -6.04 7.61 -0.06
C ILE A 116 -5.55 8.92 -0.67
N HIS A 117 -4.29 9.00 -1.10
CA HIS A 117 -3.74 10.18 -1.75
C HIS A 117 -3.66 9.98 -3.26
N ALA A 118 -4.28 10.92 -4.00
CA ALA A 118 -4.29 10.94 -5.46
C ALA A 118 -3.54 12.19 -5.96
N PHE A 119 -2.54 11.99 -6.80
CA PHE A 119 -1.65 13.05 -7.29
C PHE A 119 -2.08 13.61 -8.65
N THR A 120 -2.96 12.87 -9.34
CA THR A 120 -3.48 13.26 -10.65
C THR A 120 -5.01 13.15 -10.69
N PRO A 121 -5.68 13.86 -11.63
CA PRO A 121 -7.13 13.69 -11.82
C PRO A 121 -7.53 12.26 -12.20
N GLU A 122 -6.65 11.52 -12.88
CA GLU A 122 -6.87 10.12 -13.25
C GLU A 122 -6.87 9.23 -11.99
N GLU A 123 -5.86 9.38 -11.12
CA GLU A 123 -5.80 8.66 -9.85
C GLU A 123 -6.99 8.99 -8.95
N MET A 124 -7.43 10.26 -8.91
CA MET A 124 -8.63 10.67 -8.18
C MET A 124 -9.85 9.91 -8.69
N ALA A 125 -10.08 9.87 -10.00
CA ALA A 125 -11.21 9.17 -10.60
C ALA A 125 -11.16 7.65 -10.32
N LEU A 126 -9.96 7.05 -10.39
CA LEU A 126 -9.77 5.62 -10.09
C LEU A 126 -10.02 5.30 -8.61
N ALA A 127 -9.59 6.18 -7.70
CA ALA A 127 -9.87 6.02 -6.27
C ALA A 127 -11.37 6.18 -5.97
N GLU A 128 -12.04 7.17 -6.56
CA GLU A 128 -13.50 7.37 -6.45
C GLU A 128 -14.25 6.13 -6.97
N GLN A 129 -13.81 5.57 -8.09
CA GLN A 129 -14.41 4.34 -8.62
C GLN A 129 -14.25 3.17 -7.65
N ALA A 130 -13.06 2.95 -7.09
CA ALA A 130 -12.79 1.88 -6.13
C ALA A 130 -13.63 2.04 -4.86
N VAL A 131 -13.78 3.26 -4.34
CA VAL A 131 -14.64 3.58 -3.19
C VAL A 131 -16.10 3.27 -3.51
N ALA A 132 -16.62 3.73 -4.67
CA ALA A 132 -18.01 3.48 -5.07
C ALA A 132 -18.32 1.98 -5.24
N GLU A 133 -17.38 1.21 -5.82
CA GLU A 133 -17.50 -0.25 -5.94
C GLU A 133 -17.50 -0.92 -4.55
N GLY A 134 -16.62 -0.46 -3.64
CA GLY A 134 -16.56 -0.91 -2.26
C GLY A 134 -17.86 -0.62 -1.48
N GLU A 135 -18.42 0.58 -1.61
CA GLU A 135 -19.71 0.96 -1.01
C GLU A 135 -20.86 0.11 -1.54
N ALA A 136 -20.88 -0.16 -2.85
CA ALA A 136 -21.87 -1.02 -3.47
C ALA A 136 -21.78 -2.47 -2.94
N TYR A 137 -20.57 -2.98 -2.73
CA TYR A 137 -20.35 -4.30 -2.14
C TYR A 137 -20.80 -4.38 -0.68
N LEU A 138 -20.41 -3.38 0.13
CA LEU A 138 -20.70 -3.35 1.56
C LEU A 138 -22.15 -2.96 1.88
N GLY A 139 -22.84 -2.29 0.98
CA GLY A 139 -24.16 -1.69 1.24
C GLY A 139 -24.13 -0.56 2.27
N GLN A 140 -22.98 0.09 2.48
CA GLN A 140 -22.77 1.17 3.44
C GLN A 140 -21.67 2.13 2.97
N THR A 141 -21.68 3.35 3.52
CA THR A 141 -20.71 4.38 3.16
C THR A 141 -19.30 4.07 3.66
N ILE A 142 -18.32 4.28 2.78
CA ILE A 142 -16.90 4.28 3.10
C ILE A 142 -16.50 5.69 3.55
N VAL A 143 -15.95 5.79 4.76
CA VAL A 143 -15.54 7.09 5.34
C VAL A 143 -14.08 7.46 5.06
N THR A 144 -13.35 6.61 4.35
CA THR A 144 -11.97 6.87 3.93
C THR A 144 -11.94 8.01 2.91
N PRO A 145 -11.36 9.18 3.23
CA PRO A 145 -11.29 10.28 2.30
C PRO A 145 -10.27 10.02 1.19
N ILE A 146 -10.56 10.55 0.00
CA ILE A 146 -9.60 10.68 -1.08
C ILE A 146 -9.07 12.12 -1.02
N GLU A 147 -7.79 12.27 -0.76
CA GLU A 147 -7.11 13.56 -0.60
C GLU A 147 -6.13 13.77 -1.76
N GLY A 148 -5.79 15.03 -2.04
CA GLY A 148 -4.83 15.36 -3.09
C GLY A 148 -3.38 15.10 -2.70
N GLU A 149 -2.48 15.74 -3.45
CA GLU A 149 -1.03 15.64 -3.28
C GLU A 149 -0.59 16.01 -1.85
N VAL A 150 0.35 15.23 -1.32
CA VAL A 150 0.96 15.45 0.01
C VAL A 150 2.47 15.33 -0.06
N THR A 151 3.16 15.97 0.88
CA THR A 151 4.57 15.69 1.13
C THR A 151 4.68 14.42 1.97
N PHE A 152 5.41 13.44 1.45
CA PHE A 152 5.76 12.23 2.18
C PHE A 152 7.07 12.44 2.95
N TRP A 153 7.04 12.11 4.23
CA TRP A 153 8.19 12.10 5.14
C TRP A 153 8.44 10.66 5.57
N ILE A 154 9.61 10.12 5.22
CA ILE A 154 9.98 8.76 5.62
C ILE A 154 10.09 8.65 7.15
N ALA A 155 9.51 7.60 7.72
CA ALA A 155 9.65 7.32 9.14
C ALA A 155 11.06 6.80 9.46
N GLU A 156 11.43 6.89 10.73
CA GLU A 156 12.74 6.46 11.20
C GLU A 156 13.01 4.98 10.87
N GLU A 157 14.24 4.66 10.59
CA GLU A 157 14.69 3.33 10.11
C GLU A 157 14.16 2.18 10.97
N TYR A 158 14.05 2.37 12.29
CA TYR A 158 13.55 1.33 13.18
C TYR A 158 12.06 1.02 13.02
N HIS A 159 11.31 1.80 12.23
CA HIS A 159 9.93 1.52 11.86
C HIS A 159 9.83 0.71 10.56
N GLN A 160 10.83 0.82 9.69
CA GLN A 160 10.82 0.08 8.43
C GLN A 160 10.97 -1.42 8.72
N ASN A 161 10.19 -2.23 8.05
CA ASN A 161 10.24 -3.69 8.18
C ASN A 161 10.05 -4.21 9.63
N TYR A 162 9.31 -3.44 10.46
CA TYR A 162 9.11 -3.78 11.87
C TYR A 162 8.53 -5.19 12.05
N TYR A 163 7.61 -5.58 11.19
CA TYR A 163 6.89 -6.85 11.26
C TYR A 163 7.77 -8.10 11.03
N LYS A 164 8.97 -7.93 10.46
CA LYS A 164 9.93 -9.03 10.20
C LYS A 164 11.27 -8.86 10.93
N SER A 165 11.43 -7.80 11.74
CA SER A 165 12.68 -7.51 12.48
C SER A 165 12.84 -8.43 13.68
N GLU A 166 14.03 -9.00 13.83
CA GLU A 166 14.41 -9.85 14.97
C GLU A 166 15.00 -9.06 16.17
N GLU A 167 15.05 -7.73 16.07
CA GLU A 167 15.52 -6.88 17.16
C GLU A 167 14.61 -7.01 18.38
N LEU A 168 15.22 -7.27 19.55
CA LEU A 168 14.51 -7.43 20.80
C LEU A 168 13.99 -6.08 21.35
N ARG A 169 12.76 -6.10 21.82
CA ARG A 169 12.09 -4.97 22.51
C ARG A 169 11.39 -5.43 23.76
N LEU A 170 11.44 -4.57 24.78
CA LEU A 170 10.57 -4.74 25.94
C LEU A 170 9.19 -4.18 25.61
N THR A 171 8.18 -5.02 25.68
CA THR A 171 6.79 -4.69 25.34
C THR A 171 5.87 -4.99 26.53
N ARG A 172 4.59 -4.60 26.42
CA ARG A 172 3.57 -5.01 27.41
C ARG A 172 3.36 -6.53 27.48
N PHE A 173 3.83 -7.27 26.49
CA PHE A 173 3.77 -8.74 26.42
C PHE A 173 5.07 -9.41 26.87
N GLY A 174 6.05 -8.62 27.35
CA GLY A 174 7.37 -9.10 27.75
C GLY A 174 8.47 -8.73 26.73
N ALA A 175 9.64 -9.35 26.89
CA ALA A 175 10.74 -9.21 25.94
C ALA A 175 10.46 -10.07 24.71
N LEU A 176 10.22 -9.42 23.58
CA LEU A 176 9.88 -10.04 22.29
C LEU A 176 10.72 -9.43 21.18
N THR A 177 10.88 -10.15 20.06
CA THR A 177 11.35 -9.51 18.83
C THR A 177 10.28 -8.54 18.32
N ARG A 178 10.68 -7.58 17.49
CA ARG A 178 9.69 -6.67 16.86
C ARG A 178 8.65 -7.46 16.05
N ALA A 179 9.08 -8.49 15.31
CA ALA A 179 8.18 -9.38 14.58
C ALA A 179 7.14 -10.06 15.52
N GLN A 180 7.59 -10.62 16.64
CA GLN A 180 6.70 -11.23 17.62
C GLN A 180 5.76 -10.19 18.25
N ALA A 181 6.28 -9.02 18.60
CA ALA A 181 5.50 -7.92 19.13
C ALA A 181 4.42 -7.46 18.16
N TYR A 182 4.76 -7.31 16.88
CA TYR A 182 3.82 -6.97 15.81
C TYR A 182 2.64 -7.95 15.75
N LEU A 183 2.91 -9.25 15.75
CA LEU A 183 1.85 -10.27 15.72
C LEU A 183 0.93 -10.16 16.94
N GLN A 184 1.49 -9.92 18.15
CA GLN A 184 0.71 -9.74 19.36
C GLN A 184 -0.15 -8.46 19.32
N TYR A 185 0.40 -7.34 18.83
CA TYR A 185 -0.35 -6.09 18.67
C TYR A 185 -1.46 -6.24 17.64
N ARG A 186 -1.18 -6.76 16.45
CA ARG A 186 -2.18 -6.97 15.38
C ARG A 186 -3.35 -7.83 15.85
N LYS A 187 -3.04 -8.94 16.54
CA LYS A 187 -4.04 -9.85 17.13
C LYS A 187 -4.84 -9.17 18.22
N ALA A 188 -4.18 -8.50 19.17
CA ALA A 188 -4.84 -7.85 20.32
C ALA A 188 -5.77 -6.71 19.88
N CYS A 189 -5.43 -6.00 18.79
CA CYS A 189 -6.27 -4.94 18.23
C CYS A 189 -7.44 -5.47 17.38
N GLY A 190 -7.48 -6.76 17.06
CA GLY A 190 -8.60 -7.38 16.34
C GLY A 190 -8.72 -6.99 14.86
N ARG A 191 -7.63 -6.46 14.24
CA ARG A 191 -7.64 -5.98 12.85
C ARG A 191 -8.23 -7.02 11.90
N ASP A 192 -7.65 -8.21 11.86
CA ASP A 192 -8.04 -9.24 10.89
C ASP A 192 -9.48 -9.72 11.08
N ALA A 193 -9.93 -9.80 12.34
CA ALA A 193 -11.31 -10.17 12.65
C ALA A 193 -12.30 -9.12 12.17
N ARG A 194 -11.99 -7.83 12.36
CA ARG A 194 -12.85 -6.74 11.93
C ARG A 194 -12.91 -6.61 10.42
N VAL A 195 -11.77 -6.70 9.73
CA VAL A 195 -11.72 -6.66 8.27
C VAL A 195 -12.53 -7.81 7.67
N LYS A 196 -12.39 -9.02 8.22
CA LYS A 196 -13.21 -10.18 7.81
C LYS A 196 -14.71 -9.99 8.10
N GLN A 197 -15.05 -9.34 9.19
CA GLN A 197 -16.47 -9.03 9.50
C GLN A 197 -17.07 -8.09 8.45
N LEU A 198 -16.29 -7.13 7.94
CA LEU A 198 -16.73 -6.18 6.92
C LEU A 198 -16.79 -6.81 5.53
N TRP A 199 -15.69 -7.41 5.10
CA TRP A 199 -15.47 -7.81 3.72
C TRP A 199 -15.72 -9.30 3.43
N GLY A 200 -15.99 -10.11 4.47
CA GLY A 200 -16.20 -11.56 4.30
C GLY A 200 -15.03 -12.23 3.61
N ASP A 201 -15.30 -12.94 2.52
CA ASP A 201 -14.28 -13.65 1.73
C ASP A 201 -13.40 -12.70 0.89
N GLU A 202 -13.84 -11.46 0.67
CA GLU A 202 -13.07 -10.42 -0.01
C GLU A 202 -11.98 -9.78 0.88
N ALA A 203 -12.01 -10.05 2.21
CA ALA A 203 -11.00 -9.55 3.12
C ALA A 203 -9.60 -10.01 2.73
N TYR A 204 -8.67 -9.06 2.55
CA TYR A 204 -7.28 -9.32 2.16
C TYR A 204 -7.10 -9.95 0.77
N THR A 205 -8.10 -9.91 -0.11
CA THR A 205 -7.94 -10.35 -1.50
C THR A 205 -6.84 -9.52 -2.17
N GLY A 206 -5.90 -10.20 -2.84
CA GLY A 206 -4.71 -9.58 -3.46
C GLY A 206 -3.49 -9.51 -2.54
N VAL A 207 -3.66 -9.73 -1.22
CA VAL A 207 -2.53 -9.88 -0.29
C VAL A 207 -2.13 -11.35 -0.25
N SER A 208 -0.94 -11.69 -0.75
CA SER A 208 -0.42 -13.05 -0.71
C SER A 208 -0.21 -13.49 0.74
N HIS A 209 -0.89 -14.55 1.15
CA HIS A 209 -0.66 -15.17 2.46
C HIS A 209 0.63 -16.01 2.44
N ALA A 210 1.74 -15.42 2.04
CA ALA A 210 3.05 -16.02 2.24
C ALA A 210 3.32 -16.03 3.75
N GLN A 211 3.12 -17.19 4.31
CA GLN A 211 3.34 -17.71 5.66
C GLN A 211 2.09 -17.85 6.54
N LYS A 212 1.36 -18.93 6.31
CA LYS A 212 0.95 -19.77 7.43
C LYS A 212 2.25 -20.38 8.00
N GLY A 213 2.98 -19.57 8.74
CA GLY A 213 4.13 -19.99 9.53
C GLY A 213 3.59 -20.42 10.88
N SER A 214 3.65 -21.66 11.07
CA SER A 214 3.67 -22.59 12.20
C SER A 214 3.91 -21.97 13.58
#